data_a7456e67e5a3f0902b5ccfa5feb9bb5b
#
_entry.id   a7456e67e5a3f0902b5ccfa5feb9bb5b
#
_cell.length_a   1.000
_cell.length_b   1.000
_cell.length_c   1.000
_cell.angle_alpha   90.00
_cell.angle_beta   90.00
_cell.angle_gamma   90.00
#
_symmetry.space_group_name_H-M   'P 1'
#
loop_
_entity.id
_entity.type
_entity.pdbx_description
1 polymer ?
#
loop_
_entity_poly.entity_id
_entity_poly.type
_entity_poly.pdbx_seq_one_letter_code
_entity_poly.pdbx_strand_id
1 'polypeptide(L)'
;MAGWLAPHAAAAVAAATCLGLSVASGGAAAPMPARDSGTAVAVSGAAPLAPSATESLPFSDREVAKLLGSARDDVSFSVRDRTTGQTYTYNGDLRNSTGSIVKVLVLFTLIRERREDGKSLSTSQKRLAERMIRFSDNDATTSLLRQAGGRWALQKMAKDLGMSRTTMSGSWGRSTTSAADQRLLIDKLVDGTPHLSKSDRAYILGLMGRVTPEQRWGVGKVPAGNSVAVKNGWVPLSPRGWRVNSIGSVKGSGRDYTLAILSYDNASMNVGVERNRKISELVWRKLGRNAGAAGFAATGSGASPAEVLTWIKPGAAVPPRPLL
;
A
#
# COMPACT_ATOMS: atom_id res chain seq x y z
N MET A 1 -42.46 32.72 29.35
CA MET A 1 -41.81 33.55 30.40
C MET A 1 -40.60 32.78 30.91
N ALA A 2 -39.48 33.51 31.08
CA ALA A 2 -38.14 33.08 31.54
C ALA A 2 -37.38 32.16 30.56
N GLY A 3 -36.35 32.50 29.84
CA GLY A 3 -35.32 33.55 29.92
C GLY A 3 -34.11 33.09 30.74
N TRP A 4 -33.10 32.43 30.10
CA TRP A 4 -31.79 32.30 30.70
C TRP A 4 -30.71 32.61 29.66
N LEU A 5 -29.97 33.69 29.98
CA LEU A 5 -28.83 34.23 29.24
C LEU A 5 -27.54 33.45 29.56
N ALA A 6 -26.70 33.26 28.59
CA ALA A 6 -25.32 32.79 28.73
C ALA A 6 -24.39 33.96 29.13
N PRO A 7 -23.25 33.71 29.78
CA PRO A 7 -22.15 34.68 29.78
C PRO A 7 -21.00 34.27 28.86
N HIS A 8 -20.53 35.25 28.11
CA HIS A 8 -19.28 35.21 27.32
C HIS A 8 -18.07 35.22 28.28
N ALA A 9 -17.08 34.39 28.03
CA ALA A 9 -15.75 34.54 28.61
C ALA A 9 -14.75 34.80 27.50
N ALA A 10 -14.17 36.01 27.52
CA ALA A 10 -13.06 36.41 26.67
C ALA A 10 -11.76 35.87 27.27
N ALA A 11 -10.90 35.26 26.44
CA ALA A 11 -9.55 34.89 26.83
C ALA A 11 -8.55 35.80 26.09
N ALA A 12 -7.69 36.43 26.86
CA ALA A 12 -6.69 37.39 26.43
C ALA A 12 -5.49 36.74 25.76
N VAL A 13 -4.98 37.40 24.74
CA VAL A 13 -3.73 37.10 24.04
C VAL A 13 -2.59 37.74 24.84
N ALA A 14 -1.60 36.96 25.26
CA ALA A 14 -0.32 37.44 25.75
C ALA A 14 0.78 37.25 24.71
N ALA A 15 1.29 38.38 24.22
CA ALA A 15 2.48 38.43 23.38
C ALA A 15 3.72 38.47 24.28
N ALA A 16 4.67 37.56 24.07
CA ALA A 16 5.99 37.59 24.67
C ALA A 16 7.04 37.96 23.63
N THR A 17 7.59 39.16 23.75
CA THR A 17 8.77 39.64 23.06
C THR A 17 10.03 39.15 23.77
N CYS A 18 10.93 38.46 23.08
CA CYS A 18 12.27 38.20 23.55
C CYS A 18 13.29 39.00 22.74
N LEU A 19 13.99 39.88 23.46
CA LEU A 19 15.14 40.64 22.97
C LEU A 19 16.36 39.73 22.76
N GLY A 20 17.12 40.05 21.72
CA GLY A 20 18.39 39.43 21.42
C GLY A 20 19.56 39.96 22.30
N LEU A 21 20.52 39.12 22.60
CA LEU A 21 21.85 39.50 23.04
C LEU A 21 22.88 38.81 22.13
N SER A 22 23.62 39.62 21.38
CA SER A 22 24.81 39.21 20.66
C SER A 22 26.00 39.29 21.60
N VAL A 23 26.81 38.25 21.70
CA VAL A 23 28.14 38.29 22.32
C VAL A 23 29.17 37.85 21.28
N ALA A 24 29.98 38.76 20.85
CA ALA A 24 31.18 38.50 20.07
C ALA A 24 32.35 38.18 21.02
N SER A 25 33.06 37.09 20.79
CA SER A 25 34.37 36.84 21.38
C SER A 25 35.34 36.37 20.30
N GLY A 26 36.28 37.25 19.98
CA GLY A 26 37.44 36.94 19.14
C GLY A 26 38.44 36.08 19.89
N GLY A 27 38.98 35.08 19.21
CA GLY A 27 40.08 34.25 19.68
C GLY A 27 41.14 34.17 18.59
N ALA A 28 42.34 34.69 18.90
CA ALA A 28 43.49 34.73 18.01
C ALA A 28 44.10 33.33 17.81
N ALA A 29 44.47 33.03 16.57
CA ALA A 29 45.18 31.80 16.19
C ALA A 29 46.70 31.97 16.37
N ALA A 30 47.34 31.02 17.04
CA ALA A 30 48.81 30.88 17.11
C ALA A 30 49.32 29.99 15.96
N PRO A 31 50.54 30.23 15.44
CA PRO A 31 51.09 29.46 14.32
C PRO A 31 51.64 28.11 14.76
N MET A 32 51.36 27.05 14.03
CA MET A 32 52.00 25.73 14.17
C MET A 32 53.28 25.60 13.31
N PRO A 33 54.29 24.85 13.76
CA PRO A 33 55.53 24.67 13.04
C PRO A 33 55.40 23.65 11.89
N ALA A 34 56.19 23.90 10.82
CA ALA A 34 56.38 23.01 9.69
C ALA A 34 57.01 21.66 10.09
N ARG A 35 56.49 20.57 9.56
CA ARG A 35 57.14 19.25 9.62
C ARG A 35 57.28 18.63 8.24
N ASP A 36 58.43 18.03 8.13
CA ASP A 36 59.16 17.41 7.05
C ASP A 36 58.41 16.58 6.00
N SER A 37 59.00 16.68 4.82
CA SER A 37 58.80 15.88 3.62
C SER A 37 59.00 14.38 3.87
N GLY A 38 57.89 13.62 3.98
CA GLY A 38 57.87 12.16 3.91
C GLY A 38 57.46 11.70 2.53
N THR A 39 58.28 10.86 1.94
CA THR A 39 58.12 10.17 0.64
C THR A 39 56.75 9.57 0.45
N ALA A 40 56.04 10.05 -0.56
CA ALA A 40 54.73 9.49 -0.97
C ALA A 40 54.94 8.16 -1.70
N VAL A 41 54.58 7.08 -1.05
CA VAL A 41 54.34 5.77 -1.72
C VAL A 41 53.03 5.89 -2.49
N ALA A 42 53.12 5.82 -3.80
CA ALA A 42 51.94 5.79 -4.66
C ALA A 42 51.17 4.50 -4.42
N VAL A 43 50.10 4.57 -3.63
CA VAL A 43 49.09 3.52 -3.58
C VAL A 43 48.24 3.66 -4.86
N SER A 44 48.38 2.68 -5.76
CA SER A 44 47.55 2.57 -6.95
C SER A 44 46.07 2.54 -6.53
N GLY A 45 45.42 3.69 -6.67
CA GLY A 45 43.99 3.83 -6.36
C GLY A 45 43.19 3.01 -7.36
N ALA A 46 42.52 1.96 -6.86
CA ALA A 46 41.43 1.35 -7.60
C ALA A 46 40.40 2.45 -7.90
N ALA A 47 40.12 2.68 -9.18
CA ALA A 47 39.10 3.62 -9.60
C ALA A 47 37.78 3.27 -8.88
N PRO A 48 37.04 4.26 -8.34
CA PRO A 48 35.76 4.00 -7.76
C PRO A 48 34.87 3.35 -8.84
N LEU A 49 34.37 2.14 -8.55
CA LEU A 49 33.36 1.49 -9.38
C LEU A 49 32.23 2.51 -9.53
N ALA A 50 31.98 2.93 -10.77
CA ALA A 50 30.84 3.77 -11.09
C ALA A 50 29.58 3.07 -10.51
N PRO A 51 28.65 3.82 -9.88
CA PRO A 51 27.42 3.22 -9.37
C PRO A 51 26.74 2.52 -10.53
N SER A 52 26.54 1.20 -10.39
CA SER A 52 25.77 0.40 -11.36
C SER A 52 24.49 1.16 -11.61
N ALA A 53 24.22 1.51 -12.87
CA ALA A 53 22.97 2.16 -13.26
C ALA A 53 21.84 1.30 -12.69
N THR A 54 21.07 1.84 -11.74
CA THR A 54 19.96 1.14 -11.12
C THR A 54 18.93 0.95 -12.22
N GLU A 55 18.90 -0.23 -12.82
CA GLU A 55 17.92 -0.53 -13.89
C GLU A 55 16.53 -0.23 -13.33
N SER A 56 15.82 0.69 -13.97
CA SER A 56 14.43 1.00 -13.63
C SER A 56 13.56 -0.23 -13.92
N LEU A 57 12.45 -0.40 -13.17
CA LEU A 57 11.48 -1.46 -13.45
C LEU A 57 11.06 -1.42 -14.93
N PRO A 58 10.84 -2.59 -15.57
CA PRO A 58 10.64 -2.70 -17.02
C PRO A 58 9.21 -2.29 -17.45
N PHE A 59 8.72 -1.19 -16.92
CA PHE A 59 7.43 -0.59 -17.26
C PHE A 59 7.64 0.75 -17.97
N SER A 60 6.76 1.06 -18.91
CA SER A 60 6.64 2.40 -19.47
C SER A 60 5.18 2.84 -19.49
N ASP A 61 4.93 4.14 -19.26
CA ASP A 61 3.59 4.72 -19.28
C ASP A 61 2.90 4.48 -20.62
N ARG A 62 3.67 4.53 -21.72
CA ARG A 62 3.16 4.24 -23.08
C ARG A 62 2.63 2.81 -23.23
N GLU A 63 3.35 1.82 -22.69
CA GLU A 63 2.91 0.41 -22.72
C GLU A 63 1.65 0.21 -21.88
N VAL A 64 1.62 0.78 -20.70
CA VAL A 64 0.46 0.73 -19.78
C VAL A 64 -0.75 1.41 -20.41
N ALA A 65 -0.59 2.62 -20.97
CA ALA A 65 -1.66 3.34 -21.65
C ALA A 65 -2.20 2.55 -22.87
N LYS A 66 -1.33 1.91 -23.65
CA LYS A 66 -1.73 1.03 -24.75
C LYS A 66 -2.54 -0.17 -24.27
N LEU A 67 -2.13 -0.81 -23.15
CA LEU A 67 -2.84 -1.94 -22.55
C LEU A 67 -4.24 -1.56 -22.06
N LEU A 68 -4.39 -0.37 -21.50
CA LEU A 68 -5.64 0.11 -20.92
C LEU A 68 -6.58 0.76 -21.95
N GLY A 69 -6.04 1.26 -23.07
CA GLY A 69 -6.80 1.95 -24.10
C GLY A 69 -7.53 3.19 -23.58
N SER A 70 -8.85 3.28 -23.80
CA SER A 70 -9.69 4.39 -23.30
C SER A 70 -9.74 4.50 -21.78
N ALA A 71 -9.38 3.44 -21.05
CA ALA A 71 -9.36 3.44 -19.58
C ALA A 71 -8.02 3.88 -18.99
N ARG A 72 -7.07 4.38 -19.80
CA ARG A 72 -5.73 4.77 -19.35
C ARG A 72 -5.74 5.82 -18.24
N ASP A 73 -6.71 6.73 -18.27
CA ASP A 73 -6.84 7.81 -17.29
C ASP A 73 -7.67 7.41 -16.06
N ASP A 74 -8.34 6.25 -16.12
CA ASP A 74 -9.20 5.71 -15.06
C ASP A 74 -8.52 4.65 -14.19
N VAL A 75 -7.25 4.39 -14.40
CA VAL A 75 -6.49 3.39 -13.64
C VAL A 75 -5.23 4.00 -13.07
N SER A 76 -4.99 3.75 -11.80
CA SER A 76 -3.73 4.02 -11.14
C SER A 76 -3.20 2.73 -10.53
N PHE A 77 -1.90 2.49 -10.60
CA PHE A 77 -1.29 1.40 -9.84
C PHE A 77 0.13 1.75 -9.39
N SER A 78 0.54 1.12 -8.30
CA SER A 78 1.91 1.20 -7.80
C SER A 78 2.41 -0.20 -7.47
N VAL A 79 3.59 -0.54 -7.98
CA VAL A 79 4.27 -1.82 -7.76
C VAL A 79 5.66 -1.56 -7.20
N ARG A 80 6.09 -2.39 -6.25
CA ARG A 80 7.48 -2.45 -5.79
C ARG A 80 7.98 -3.87 -5.92
N ASP A 81 9.05 -4.04 -6.67
CA ASP A 81 9.84 -5.27 -6.67
C ASP A 81 10.68 -5.29 -5.39
N ARG A 82 10.44 -6.27 -4.52
CA ARG A 82 11.14 -6.40 -3.25
C ARG A 82 12.53 -7.04 -3.40
N THR A 83 12.81 -7.67 -4.53
CA THR A 83 14.12 -8.22 -4.84
C THR A 83 15.12 -7.11 -5.15
N THR A 84 14.69 -6.11 -5.93
CA THR A 84 15.54 -4.97 -6.34
C THR A 84 15.31 -3.71 -5.51
N GLY A 85 14.20 -3.64 -4.77
CA GLY A 85 13.76 -2.44 -4.05
C GLY A 85 13.12 -1.36 -4.93
N GLN A 86 13.12 -1.54 -6.25
CA GLN A 86 12.62 -0.57 -7.21
C GLN A 86 11.10 -0.45 -7.17
N THR A 87 10.60 0.75 -7.45
CA THR A 87 9.17 1.07 -7.47
C THR A 87 8.80 1.74 -8.79
N TYR A 88 7.63 1.36 -9.32
CA TYR A 88 7.00 2.05 -10.44
C TYR A 88 5.56 2.43 -10.06
N THR A 89 5.14 3.63 -10.46
CA THR A 89 3.79 4.12 -10.20
C THR A 89 3.23 4.77 -11.48
N TYR A 90 2.07 4.30 -11.91
CA TYR A 90 1.31 4.85 -13.02
C TYR A 90 0.15 5.69 -12.49
N ASN A 91 -0.07 6.89 -13.04
CA ASN A 91 -1.11 7.83 -12.62
C ASN A 91 -1.12 8.06 -11.09
N GLY A 92 0.07 8.33 -10.51
CA GLY A 92 0.27 8.39 -9.06
C GLY A 92 -0.53 9.47 -8.34
N ASP A 93 -0.95 10.52 -9.05
CA ASP A 93 -1.72 11.63 -8.48
C ASP A 93 -3.20 11.31 -8.28
N LEU A 94 -3.69 10.27 -8.93
CA LEU A 94 -5.07 9.88 -8.84
C LEU A 94 -5.42 9.33 -7.45
N ARG A 95 -6.58 9.76 -6.94
CA ARG A 95 -7.14 9.29 -5.66
C ARG A 95 -8.47 8.63 -5.92
N ASN A 96 -8.68 7.49 -5.28
CA ASN A 96 -9.91 6.69 -5.43
C ASN A 96 -10.56 6.38 -4.09
N SER A 97 -11.86 6.13 -4.09
CA SER A 97 -12.54 5.61 -2.91
C SER A 97 -12.05 4.19 -2.61
N THR A 98 -11.73 3.95 -1.34
CA THR A 98 -11.10 2.70 -0.90
C THR A 98 -11.97 1.47 -1.14
N GLY A 99 -13.31 1.58 -1.00
CA GLY A 99 -14.11 0.38 -0.82
C GLY A 99 -13.53 -0.47 0.33
N SER A 100 -13.60 -1.78 0.17
CA SER A 100 -13.18 -2.72 1.21
C SER A 100 -11.65 -2.90 1.37
N ILE A 101 -10.79 -2.24 0.58
CA ILE A 101 -9.34 -2.30 0.84
C ILE A 101 -8.96 -1.60 2.15
N VAL A 102 -9.75 -0.62 2.61
CA VAL A 102 -9.55 0.06 3.90
C VAL A 102 -9.55 -0.90 5.10
N LYS A 103 -10.16 -2.07 4.97
CA LYS A 103 -10.27 -3.09 6.03
C LYS A 103 -8.90 -3.58 6.50
N VAL A 104 -7.89 -3.54 5.65
CA VAL A 104 -6.51 -3.83 6.04
C VAL A 104 -6.00 -2.79 7.03
N LEU A 105 -6.23 -1.50 6.76
CA LEU A 105 -5.86 -0.42 7.69
C LEU A 105 -6.68 -0.48 8.99
N VAL A 106 -7.97 -0.85 8.93
CA VAL A 106 -8.80 -1.06 10.14
C VAL A 106 -8.19 -2.13 11.04
N LEU A 107 -7.82 -3.28 10.48
CA LEU A 107 -7.23 -4.37 11.27
C LEU A 107 -5.84 -3.98 11.80
N PHE A 108 -5.04 -3.30 10.99
CA PHE A 108 -3.73 -2.79 11.38
C PHE A 108 -3.86 -1.85 12.59
N THR A 109 -4.75 -0.86 12.50
CA THR A 109 -5.00 0.11 13.57
C THR A 109 -5.50 -0.56 14.84
N LEU A 110 -6.48 -1.47 14.74
CA LEU A 110 -7.01 -2.19 15.89
C LEU A 110 -5.91 -2.97 16.63
N ILE A 111 -5.06 -3.68 15.92
CA ILE A 111 -3.97 -4.46 16.53
C ILE A 111 -2.99 -3.51 17.23
N ARG A 112 -2.63 -2.40 16.58
CA ARG A 112 -1.74 -1.39 17.17
C ARG A 112 -2.33 -0.82 18.47
N GLU A 113 -3.59 -0.37 18.47
CA GLU A 113 -4.25 0.17 19.68
C GLU A 113 -4.28 -0.87 20.81
N ARG A 114 -4.58 -2.14 20.48
CA ARG A 114 -4.54 -3.22 21.49
C ARG A 114 -3.15 -3.45 22.07
N ARG A 115 -2.11 -3.33 21.25
CA ARG A 115 -0.72 -3.46 21.72
C ARG A 115 -0.30 -2.30 22.64
N GLU A 116 -0.71 -1.09 22.33
CA GLU A 116 -0.45 0.07 23.18
C GLU A 116 -1.11 -0.08 24.57
N ASP A 117 -2.26 -0.74 24.62
CA ASP A 117 -2.91 -1.16 25.87
C ASP A 117 -2.23 -2.37 26.56
N GLY A 118 -1.15 -2.92 26.03
CA GLY A 118 -0.53 -4.16 26.52
C GLY A 118 -1.36 -5.42 26.29
N LYS A 119 -2.33 -5.39 25.36
CA LYS A 119 -3.29 -6.48 25.11
C LYS A 119 -3.16 -7.06 23.71
N SER A 120 -3.59 -8.31 23.55
CA SER A 120 -3.80 -8.96 22.26
C SER A 120 -5.26 -8.84 21.81
N LEU A 121 -5.53 -9.20 20.55
CA LEU A 121 -6.91 -9.34 20.07
C LEU A 121 -7.63 -10.43 20.87
N SER A 122 -8.84 -10.13 21.34
CA SER A 122 -9.73 -11.12 21.95
C SER A 122 -10.21 -12.15 20.91
N THR A 123 -10.75 -13.28 21.40
CA THR A 123 -11.34 -14.30 20.53
C THR A 123 -12.47 -13.75 19.65
N SER A 124 -13.29 -12.85 20.17
CA SER A 124 -14.36 -12.20 19.41
C SER A 124 -13.81 -11.26 18.34
N GLN A 125 -12.76 -10.47 18.65
CA GLN A 125 -12.08 -9.62 17.67
C GLN A 125 -11.41 -10.43 16.55
N LYS A 126 -10.79 -11.56 16.88
CA LYS A 126 -10.21 -12.49 15.87
C LYS A 126 -11.27 -13.05 14.93
N ARG A 127 -12.44 -13.46 15.45
CA ARG A 127 -13.57 -13.89 14.62
C ARG A 127 -14.08 -12.79 13.68
N LEU A 128 -14.25 -11.57 14.20
CA LEU A 128 -14.66 -10.43 13.38
C LEU A 128 -13.59 -10.07 12.34
N ALA A 129 -12.30 -10.11 12.69
CA ALA A 129 -11.20 -9.87 11.76
C ALA A 129 -11.17 -10.90 10.61
N GLU A 130 -11.43 -12.17 10.92
CA GLU A 130 -11.56 -13.21 9.90
C GLU A 130 -12.72 -12.93 8.94
N ARG A 131 -13.92 -12.63 9.47
CA ARG A 131 -15.08 -12.23 8.65
C ARG A 131 -14.77 -10.99 7.80
N MET A 132 -14.19 -9.96 8.40
CA MET A 132 -13.86 -8.70 7.74
C MET A 132 -12.88 -8.87 6.59
N ILE A 133 -11.80 -9.64 6.79
CA ILE A 133 -10.75 -9.76 5.76
C ILE A 133 -11.09 -10.83 4.74
N ARG A 134 -11.50 -12.04 5.18
CA ARG A 134 -11.69 -13.18 4.28
C ARG A 134 -12.98 -13.10 3.46
N PHE A 135 -14.06 -12.62 4.07
CA PHE A 135 -15.38 -12.54 3.44
C PHE A 135 -15.78 -11.10 3.09
N SER A 136 -14.94 -10.13 3.46
CA SER A 136 -15.23 -8.70 3.27
C SER A 136 -16.50 -8.22 3.98
N ASP A 137 -16.82 -8.79 5.14
CA ASP A 137 -18.00 -8.51 5.94
C ASP A 137 -18.01 -7.04 6.42
N ASN A 138 -19.12 -6.33 6.16
CA ASN A 138 -19.26 -4.91 6.47
C ASN A 138 -19.64 -4.65 7.94
N ASP A 139 -20.45 -5.52 8.55
CA ASP A 139 -20.84 -5.38 9.96
C ASP A 139 -19.65 -5.64 10.88
N ALA A 140 -18.85 -6.67 10.55
CA ALA A 140 -17.58 -6.91 11.22
C ALA A 140 -16.64 -5.71 11.07
N THR A 141 -16.60 -5.07 9.89
CA THR A 141 -15.80 -3.86 9.65
C THR A 141 -16.24 -2.71 10.56
N THR A 142 -17.53 -2.40 10.58
CA THR A 142 -18.09 -1.31 11.38
C THR A 142 -17.85 -1.54 12.87
N SER A 143 -17.99 -2.79 13.33
CA SER A 143 -17.72 -3.17 14.73
C SER A 143 -16.23 -2.98 15.08
N LEU A 144 -15.31 -3.51 14.25
CA LEU A 144 -13.87 -3.41 14.52
C LEU A 144 -13.35 -1.97 14.37
N LEU A 145 -13.89 -1.20 13.42
CA LEU A 145 -13.57 0.21 13.27
C LEU A 145 -13.85 1.01 14.53
N ARG A 146 -15.04 0.81 15.14
CA ARG A 146 -15.38 1.46 16.42
C ARG A 146 -14.40 1.08 17.52
N GLN A 147 -14.05 -0.20 17.60
CA GLN A 147 -13.10 -0.71 18.59
C GLN A 147 -11.65 -0.25 18.35
N ALA A 148 -11.30 0.12 17.12
CA ALA A 148 -10.02 0.70 16.73
C ALA A 148 -9.93 2.23 16.97
N GLY A 149 -10.94 2.84 17.61
CA GLY A 149 -10.98 4.30 17.84
C GLY A 149 -11.61 5.12 16.69
N GLY A 150 -12.31 4.44 15.76
CA GLY A 150 -13.07 5.09 14.70
C GLY A 150 -12.19 5.73 13.60
N ARG A 151 -12.80 6.63 12.81
CA ARG A 151 -12.14 7.27 11.67
C ARG A 151 -10.89 8.07 12.05
N TRP A 152 -10.88 8.67 13.21
CA TRP A 152 -9.76 9.52 13.66
C TRP A 152 -8.51 8.71 13.97
N ALA A 153 -8.66 7.55 14.60
CA ALA A 153 -7.56 6.62 14.84
C ALA A 153 -7.00 6.09 13.51
N LEU A 154 -7.88 5.76 12.55
CA LEU A 154 -7.44 5.36 11.22
C LEU A 154 -6.70 6.48 10.48
N GLN A 155 -7.21 7.73 10.57
CA GLN A 155 -6.53 8.87 9.94
C GLN A 155 -5.16 9.11 10.56
N LYS A 156 -5.06 9.02 11.89
CA LYS A 156 -3.79 9.11 12.59
C LYS A 156 -2.84 8.01 12.13
N MET A 157 -3.31 6.75 12.08
CA MET A 157 -2.50 5.62 11.62
C MET A 157 -2.04 5.79 10.16
N ALA A 158 -2.92 6.23 9.26
CA ALA A 158 -2.53 6.52 7.88
C ALA A 158 -1.39 7.55 7.83
N LYS A 159 -1.49 8.63 8.63
CA LYS A 159 -0.44 9.63 8.75
C LYS A 159 0.86 9.06 9.31
N ASP A 160 0.79 8.28 10.38
CA ASP A 160 1.95 7.64 11.05
C ASP A 160 2.67 6.67 10.10
N LEU A 161 1.94 6.04 9.17
CA LEU A 161 2.49 5.17 8.13
C LEU A 161 3.05 5.93 6.91
N GLY A 162 2.86 7.25 6.82
CA GLY A 162 3.28 8.06 5.69
C GLY A 162 2.31 8.04 4.50
N MET A 163 1.06 7.61 4.69
CA MET A 163 0.01 7.57 3.66
C MET A 163 -0.58 8.97 3.43
N SER A 164 0.21 9.85 2.83
CA SER A 164 -0.07 11.30 2.73
C SER A 164 -1.28 11.65 1.84
N ARG A 165 -1.68 10.75 0.95
CA ARG A 165 -2.81 10.92 0.04
C ARG A 165 -4.05 10.14 0.47
N THR A 166 -4.08 9.65 1.72
CA THR A 166 -5.19 8.89 2.29
C THR A 166 -5.98 9.76 3.27
N THR A 167 -7.30 9.87 3.03
CA THR A 167 -8.21 10.66 3.87
C THR A 167 -9.40 9.81 4.27
N MET A 168 -9.64 9.71 5.59
CA MET A 168 -10.75 8.94 6.15
C MET A 168 -12.06 9.71 6.09
N SER A 169 -13.10 9.06 5.56
CA SER A 169 -14.48 9.56 5.51
C SER A 169 -15.32 9.03 6.67
N GLY A 170 -16.44 9.68 6.96
CA GLY A 170 -17.46 9.16 7.90
C GLY A 170 -18.05 7.83 7.43
N SER A 171 -18.22 7.65 6.13
CA SER A 171 -18.48 6.35 5.49
C SER A 171 -17.15 5.72 5.12
N TRP A 172 -16.68 4.73 5.88
CA TRP A 172 -15.34 4.17 5.74
C TRP A 172 -15.00 3.70 4.32
N GLY A 173 -15.96 3.11 3.58
CA GLY A 173 -15.74 2.66 2.20
C GLY A 173 -15.60 3.80 1.18
N ARG A 174 -15.99 5.03 1.56
CA ARG A 174 -15.82 6.26 0.76
C ARG A 174 -14.56 7.06 1.14
N SER A 175 -13.74 6.56 2.05
CA SER A 175 -12.40 7.09 2.30
C SER A 175 -11.61 7.11 1.00
N THR A 176 -10.77 8.12 0.80
CA THR A 176 -9.98 8.26 -0.43
C THR A 176 -8.52 7.92 -0.20
N THR A 177 -7.86 7.38 -1.21
CA THR A 177 -6.47 6.93 -1.13
C THR A 177 -5.80 6.96 -2.51
N SER A 178 -4.47 6.86 -2.56
CA SER A 178 -3.68 6.64 -3.77
C SER A 178 -3.16 5.19 -3.87
N ALA A 179 -2.77 4.77 -5.07
CA ALA A 179 -2.13 3.46 -5.25
C ALA A 179 -0.80 3.37 -4.49
N ALA A 180 -0.02 4.46 -4.45
CA ALA A 180 1.23 4.51 -3.70
C ALA A 180 1.03 4.32 -2.20
N ASP A 181 0.01 4.97 -1.60
CA ASP A 181 -0.32 4.81 -0.18
C ASP A 181 -0.75 3.38 0.15
N GLN A 182 -1.58 2.78 -0.71
CA GLN A 182 -2.02 1.40 -0.48
C GLN A 182 -0.89 0.39 -0.64
N ARG A 183 0.02 0.59 -1.60
CA ARG A 183 1.24 -0.21 -1.71
C ARG A 183 2.11 -0.04 -0.47
N LEU A 184 2.29 1.20 0.01
CA LEU A 184 3.05 1.49 1.24
C LEU A 184 2.48 0.75 2.45
N LEU A 185 1.15 0.69 2.61
CA LEU A 185 0.51 -0.11 3.66
C LEU A 185 0.89 -1.59 3.57
N ILE A 186 0.90 -2.15 2.36
CA ILE A 186 1.32 -3.55 2.15
C ILE A 186 2.81 -3.71 2.41
N ASP A 187 3.67 -2.77 1.99
CA ASP A 187 5.11 -2.78 2.30
C ASP A 187 5.36 -2.84 3.81
N LYS A 188 4.64 -2.03 4.61
CA LYS A 188 4.75 -2.08 6.08
C LYS A 188 4.37 -3.44 6.67
N LEU A 189 3.45 -4.17 6.03
CA LEU A 189 3.10 -5.52 6.46
C LEU A 189 4.16 -6.56 6.10
N VAL A 190 4.78 -6.46 4.91
CA VAL A 190 5.76 -7.46 4.46
C VAL A 190 7.18 -7.20 4.96
N ASP A 191 7.64 -5.94 4.91
CA ASP A 191 9.00 -5.57 5.30
C ASP A 191 9.15 -5.37 6.80
N GLY A 192 8.17 -4.76 7.45
CA GLY A 192 8.18 -4.43 8.86
C GLY A 192 7.77 -2.98 9.17
N THR A 193 7.45 -2.77 10.43
CA THR A 193 7.04 -1.47 10.97
C THR A 193 7.21 -1.48 12.48
N PRO A 194 7.52 -0.34 13.13
CA PRO A 194 7.57 -0.26 14.58
C PRO A 194 6.19 -0.43 15.24
N HIS A 195 5.10 -0.26 14.49
CA HIS A 195 3.73 -0.30 15.02
C HIS A 195 3.19 -1.72 15.25
N LEU A 196 3.72 -2.73 14.56
CA LEU A 196 3.25 -4.12 14.65
C LEU A 196 4.42 -5.09 14.79
N SER A 197 4.26 -6.12 15.63
CA SER A 197 5.21 -7.21 15.70
C SER A 197 5.20 -8.07 14.44
N LYS A 198 6.22 -8.92 14.28
CA LYS A 198 6.28 -9.90 13.19
C LYS A 198 5.06 -10.83 13.19
N SER A 199 4.60 -11.26 14.37
CA SER A 199 3.42 -12.14 14.50
C SER A 199 2.11 -11.44 14.11
N ASP A 200 1.94 -10.16 14.47
CA ASP A 200 0.75 -9.37 14.08
C ASP A 200 0.66 -9.19 12.57
N ARG A 201 1.79 -8.86 11.95
CA ARG A 201 1.87 -8.72 10.48
C ARG A 201 1.60 -10.04 9.78
N ALA A 202 2.17 -11.13 10.28
CA ALA A 202 1.92 -12.48 9.77
C ALA A 202 0.43 -12.87 9.91
N TYR A 203 -0.23 -12.48 11.00
CA TYR A 203 -1.67 -12.68 11.19
C TYR A 203 -2.50 -11.96 10.13
N ILE A 204 -2.25 -10.67 9.88
CA ILE A 204 -2.95 -9.90 8.85
C ILE A 204 -2.72 -10.53 7.47
N LEU A 205 -1.47 -10.76 7.09
CA LEU A 205 -1.10 -11.36 5.80
C LEU A 205 -1.69 -12.77 5.66
N GLY A 206 -1.74 -13.56 6.74
CA GLY A 206 -2.35 -14.87 6.76
C GLY A 206 -3.87 -14.83 6.50
N LEU A 207 -4.59 -13.84 7.02
CA LEU A 207 -6.00 -13.63 6.68
C LEU A 207 -6.18 -13.21 5.21
N MET A 208 -5.34 -12.32 4.71
CA MET A 208 -5.33 -11.87 3.32
C MET A 208 -4.97 -13.02 2.35
N GLY A 209 -4.17 -14.00 2.78
CA GLY A 209 -3.84 -15.20 2.01
C GLY A 209 -4.99 -16.19 1.89
N ARG A 210 -5.99 -16.10 2.78
CA ARG A 210 -7.14 -17.00 2.87
C ARG A 210 -8.47 -16.34 2.52
N VAL A 211 -8.46 -15.25 1.72
CA VAL A 211 -9.71 -14.71 1.17
C VAL A 211 -10.46 -15.77 0.37
N THR A 212 -11.80 -15.65 0.31
CA THR A 212 -12.62 -16.60 -0.44
C THR A 212 -12.27 -16.58 -1.94
N PRO A 213 -12.47 -17.69 -2.67
CA PRO A 213 -12.13 -17.77 -4.09
C PRO A 213 -12.73 -16.64 -4.94
N GLU A 214 -13.99 -16.23 -4.64
CA GLU A 214 -14.72 -15.18 -5.34
C GLU A 214 -14.07 -13.80 -5.18
N GLN A 215 -13.26 -13.63 -4.14
CA GLN A 215 -12.53 -12.39 -3.87
C GLN A 215 -11.04 -12.48 -4.24
N ARG A 216 -10.60 -13.56 -4.90
CA ARG A 216 -9.19 -13.77 -5.26
C ARG A 216 -8.88 -13.31 -6.68
N TRP A 217 -9.29 -12.10 -7.05
CA TRP A 217 -9.01 -11.46 -8.33
C TRP A 217 -7.97 -10.32 -8.19
N GLY A 218 -7.63 -9.63 -9.28
CA GLY A 218 -6.62 -8.57 -9.28
C GLY A 218 -5.26 -9.11 -8.86
N VAL A 219 -4.67 -8.56 -7.81
CA VAL A 219 -3.38 -9.03 -7.26
C VAL A 219 -3.40 -10.53 -6.92
N GLY A 220 -4.57 -11.06 -6.58
CA GLY A 220 -4.76 -12.48 -6.27
C GLY A 220 -4.70 -13.42 -7.48
N LYS A 221 -4.77 -12.90 -8.71
CA LYS A 221 -4.82 -13.70 -9.93
C LYS A 221 -3.40 -13.94 -10.46
N VAL A 222 -2.72 -14.88 -9.86
CA VAL A 222 -1.39 -15.37 -10.29
C VAL A 222 -1.42 -16.90 -10.39
N PRO A 223 -0.51 -17.53 -11.14
CA PRO A 223 -0.42 -18.99 -11.23
C PRO A 223 -0.39 -19.68 -9.86
N ALA A 224 -0.85 -20.92 -9.80
CA ALA A 224 -0.80 -21.73 -8.58
C ALA A 224 0.65 -21.92 -8.08
N GLY A 225 0.82 -22.29 -6.81
CA GLY A 225 2.13 -22.49 -6.18
C GLY A 225 2.78 -21.21 -5.65
N ASN A 226 2.16 -20.05 -5.85
CA ASN A 226 2.69 -18.78 -5.33
C ASN A 226 1.97 -18.35 -4.05
N SER A 227 2.74 -17.79 -3.10
CA SER A 227 2.19 -17.16 -1.90
C SER A 227 1.58 -15.81 -2.24
N VAL A 228 0.31 -15.61 -1.91
CA VAL A 228 -0.43 -14.38 -2.21
C VAL A 228 -1.18 -13.93 -0.97
N ALA A 229 -1.03 -12.67 -0.60
CA ALA A 229 -1.90 -11.97 0.33
C ALA A 229 -2.64 -10.87 -0.43
N VAL A 230 -3.97 -10.93 -0.50
CA VAL A 230 -4.78 -9.98 -1.28
C VAL A 230 -5.97 -9.47 -0.48
N LYS A 231 -6.31 -8.19 -0.68
CA LYS A 231 -7.59 -7.62 -0.30
C LYS A 231 -8.15 -6.80 -1.44
N ASN A 232 -9.38 -7.10 -1.79
CA ASN A 232 -10.13 -6.40 -2.82
C ASN A 232 -11.19 -5.48 -2.22
N GLY A 233 -11.58 -4.47 -2.98
CA GLY A 233 -12.59 -3.52 -2.57
C GLY A 233 -13.31 -2.91 -3.77
N TRP A 234 -14.61 -2.69 -3.63
CA TRP A 234 -15.43 -2.04 -4.64
C TRP A 234 -16.53 -1.22 -3.99
N VAL A 235 -16.99 -0.21 -4.71
CA VAL A 235 -18.11 0.64 -4.33
C VAL A 235 -18.71 1.28 -5.58
N PRO A 236 -20.04 1.22 -5.77
CA PRO A 236 -20.71 2.00 -6.78
C PRO A 236 -20.82 3.46 -6.32
N LEU A 237 -20.52 4.40 -7.20
CA LEU A 237 -20.62 5.84 -6.96
C LEU A 237 -21.40 6.49 -8.12
N SER A 238 -22.73 6.40 -8.09
CA SER A 238 -23.59 7.07 -9.07
C SER A 238 -23.36 8.60 -9.03
N PRO A 239 -23.29 9.29 -10.19
CA PRO A 239 -23.31 8.78 -11.58
C PRO A 239 -21.93 8.28 -12.07
N ARG A 240 -20.87 8.33 -11.25
CA ARG A 240 -19.47 8.09 -11.64
C ARG A 240 -19.07 6.62 -11.73
N GLY A 241 -20.01 5.70 -11.92
CA GLY A 241 -19.68 4.28 -12.10
C GLY A 241 -19.07 3.60 -10.87
N TRP A 242 -18.42 2.47 -11.08
CA TRP A 242 -17.83 1.64 -10.03
C TRP A 242 -16.37 2.00 -9.75
N ARG A 243 -16.01 1.99 -8.46
CA ARG A 243 -14.62 1.97 -8.00
C ARG A 243 -14.26 0.52 -7.70
N VAL A 244 -13.17 0.01 -8.25
CA VAL A 244 -12.76 -1.39 -8.10
C VAL A 244 -11.27 -1.45 -7.88
N ASN A 245 -10.84 -1.97 -6.72
CA ASN A 245 -9.48 -1.89 -6.23
C ASN A 245 -8.96 -3.24 -5.78
N SER A 246 -7.66 -3.48 -5.94
CA SER A 246 -6.98 -4.69 -5.48
C SER A 246 -5.61 -4.33 -4.92
N ILE A 247 -5.31 -4.80 -3.70
CA ILE A 247 -4.02 -4.55 -3.04
C ILE A 247 -3.47 -5.84 -2.46
N GLY A 248 -2.15 -5.99 -2.45
CA GLY A 248 -1.56 -7.17 -1.84
C GLY A 248 -0.08 -7.39 -2.14
N SER A 249 0.39 -8.57 -1.80
CA SER A 249 1.75 -9.05 -2.05
C SER A 249 1.74 -10.42 -2.71
N VAL A 250 2.75 -10.66 -3.53
CA VAL A 250 2.97 -11.93 -4.24
C VAL A 250 4.41 -12.35 -4.05
N LYS A 251 4.63 -13.63 -3.71
CA LYS A 251 5.97 -14.22 -3.61
C LYS A 251 5.99 -15.64 -4.18
N GLY A 252 6.94 -15.92 -5.03
CA GLY A 252 7.17 -17.24 -5.65
C GLY A 252 7.49 -17.14 -7.13
N SER A 253 7.87 -18.23 -7.74
CA SER A 253 8.25 -18.32 -9.17
C SER A 253 9.25 -17.23 -9.60
N GLY A 254 10.28 -16.96 -8.79
CA GLY A 254 11.28 -15.93 -9.02
C GLY A 254 10.81 -14.50 -8.84
N ARG A 255 9.69 -14.25 -8.17
CA ARG A 255 9.10 -12.93 -7.93
C ARG A 255 8.86 -12.70 -6.46
N ASP A 256 9.05 -11.46 -6.00
CA ASP A 256 8.65 -10.99 -4.68
C ASP A 256 8.28 -9.50 -4.81
N TYR A 257 6.97 -9.18 -4.78
CA TYR A 257 6.51 -7.81 -4.99
C TYR A 257 5.26 -7.45 -4.19
N THR A 258 5.08 -6.15 -3.99
CA THR A 258 3.85 -5.54 -3.49
C THR A 258 3.18 -4.75 -4.61
N LEU A 259 1.84 -4.78 -4.67
CA LEU A 259 1.06 -4.17 -5.73
C LEU A 259 -0.24 -3.60 -5.18
N ALA A 260 -0.56 -2.38 -5.61
CA ALA A 260 -1.88 -1.77 -5.42
C ALA A 260 -2.39 -1.27 -6.76
N ILE A 261 -3.63 -1.62 -7.10
CA ILE A 261 -4.31 -1.23 -8.33
C ILE A 261 -5.64 -0.58 -7.94
N LEU A 262 -5.87 0.62 -8.42
CA LEU A 262 -7.10 1.38 -8.21
C LEU A 262 -7.71 1.72 -9.56
N SER A 263 -8.99 1.39 -9.77
CA SER A 263 -9.69 1.76 -11.00
C SER A 263 -11.03 2.44 -10.71
N TYR A 264 -11.37 3.44 -11.47
CA TYR A 264 -12.59 4.21 -11.33
C TYR A 264 -13.32 4.37 -12.65
N ASP A 265 -14.52 4.95 -12.54
CA ASP A 265 -15.45 5.18 -13.64
C ASP A 265 -15.70 3.92 -14.48
N ASN A 266 -15.72 2.76 -13.80
CA ASN A 266 -16.03 1.50 -14.44
C ASN A 266 -17.54 1.41 -14.65
N ALA A 267 -17.98 1.03 -15.85
CA ALA A 267 -19.39 0.84 -16.18
C ALA A 267 -20.04 -0.26 -15.30
N SER A 268 -19.24 -1.23 -14.84
CA SER A 268 -19.67 -2.28 -13.91
C SER A 268 -18.50 -2.74 -13.03
N MET A 269 -18.82 -3.50 -11.97
CA MET A 269 -17.78 -4.17 -11.16
C MET A 269 -16.90 -5.07 -12.02
N ASN A 270 -17.48 -5.84 -12.93
CA ASN A 270 -16.74 -6.77 -13.80
C ASN A 270 -15.74 -6.05 -14.72
N VAL A 271 -16.10 -4.88 -15.26
CA VAL A 271 -15.18 -4.04 -16.04
C VAL A 271 -13.96 -3.62 -15.19
N GLY A 272 -14.19 -3.22 -13.95
CA GLY A 272 -13.11 -2.86 -13.04
C GLY A 272 -12.25 -4.07 -12.63
N VAL A 273 -12.83 -5.23 -12.41
CA VAL A 273 -12.12 -6.49 -12.15
C VAL A 273 -11.20 -6.84 -13.31
N GLU A 274 -11.71 -6.70 -14.55
CA GLU A 274 -10.93 -6.97 -15.77
C GLU A 274 -9.76 -5.99 -15.94
N ARG A 275 -9.95 -4.70 -15.66
CA ARG A 275 -8.85 -3.72 -15.64
C ARG A 275 -7.77 -4.10 -14.63
N ASN A 276 -8.17 -4.50 -13.40
CA ASN A 276 -7.25 -4.98 -12.39
C ASN A 276 -6.50 -6.25 -12.82
N ARG A 277 -7.19 -7.19 -13.51
CA ARG A 277 -6.59 -8.40 -14.04
C ARG A 277 -5.49 -8.08 -15.05
N LYS A 278 -5.76 -7.21 -16.03
CA LYS A 278 -4.79 -6.80 -17.05
C LYS A 278 -3.50 -6.24 -16.44
N ILE A 279 -3.63 -5.36 -15.44
CA ILE A 279 -2.45 -4.80 -14.76
C ILE A 279 -1.71 -5.87 -13.95
N SER A 280 -2.41 -6.74 -13.22
CA SER A 280 -1.78 -7.81 -12.45
C SER A 280 -0.99 -8.77 -13.35
N GLU A 281 -1.55 -9.14 -14.52
CA GLU A 281 -0.88 -9.98 -15.52
C GLU A 281 0.33 -9.28 -16.15
N LEU A 282 0.24 -7.99 -16.44
CA LEU A 282 1.37 -7.20 -16.93
C LEU A 282 2.51 -7.23 -15.90
N VAL A 283 2.22 -6.92 -14.64
CA VAL A 283 3.20 -6.93 -13.54
C VAL A 283 3.83 -8.32 -13.40
N TRP A 284 3.02 -9.37 -13.37
CA TRP A 284 3.49 -10.74 -13.29
C TRP A 284 4.48 -11.10 -14.41
N ARG A 285 4.15 -10.76 -15.66
CA ARG A 285 5.02 -11.03 -16.82
C ARG A 285 6.33 -10.24 -16.77
N LYS A 286 6.25 -8.96 -16.41
CA LYS A 286 7.40 -8.05 -16.42
C LYS A 286 8.42 -8.39 -15.36
N LEU A 287 7.98 -8.62 -14.12
CA LEU A 287 8.88 -8.95 -13.02
C LEU A 287 9.49 -10.35 -13.10
N GLY A 288 8.92 -11.24 -13.92
CA GLY A 288 9.49 -12.59 -14.14
C GLY A 288 10.69 -12.65 -15.07
N ARG A 289 10.90 -11.63 -15.89
CA ARG A 289 12.00 -11.62 -16.87
C ARG A 289 13.35 -11.24 -16.27
N ASN A 290 13.36 -10.51 -15.16
CA ASN A 290 14.59 -10.03 -14.51
C ASN A 290 15.24 -11.11 -13.61
N ALA A 291 14.54 -12.18 -13.28
CA ALA A 291 15.14 -13.32 -12.54
C ALA A 291 16.09 -14.18 -13.41
N GLY A 292 16.12 -13.96 -14.73
CA GLY A 292 16.92 -14.74 -15.67
C GLY A 292 18.24 -14.10 -16.09
N ALA A 293 18.55 -12.86 -15.69
CA ALA A 293 19.83 -12.22 -15.98
C ALA A 293 20.96 -12.58 -14.99
N ALA A 294 20.62 -13.24 -13.87
CA ALA A 294 21.58 -13.83 -12.94
C ALA A 294 21.53 -15.36 -13.07
N GLY A 295 22.19 -15.87 -14.12
CA GLY A 295 22.63 -17.25 -14.28
C GLY A 295 21.61 -18.37 -14.07
N PHE A 296 20.97 -18.84 -15.16
CA PHE A 296 20.73 -20.29 -15.32
C PHE A 296 20.61 -20.62 -16.82
N ALA A 297 21.47 -21.54 -17.27
CA ALA A 297 21.39 -22.14 -18.57
C ALA A 297 20.08 -22.93 -18.71
N ALA A 298 19.44 -22.83 -19.84
CA ALA A 298 18.18 -23.46 -20.17
C ALA A 298 18.29 -25.00 -20.12
N THR A 299 17.38 -25.67 -19.43
CA THR A 299 16.89 -26.99 -19.80
C THR A 299 15.41 -26.85 -20.10
N GLY A 300 15.05 -27.08 -21.35
CA GLY A 300 13.71 -26.89 -21.87
C GLY A 300 12.76 -28.01 -21.43
N SER A 301 11.50 -27.62 -21.27
CA SER A 301 10.35 -28.41 -21.75
C SER A 301 9.14 -27.48 -21.79
N GLY A 302 8.49 -27.40 -22.95
CA GLY A 302 7.40 -26.50 -23.25
C GLY A 302 6.09 -26.96 -22.61
N ALA A 303 5.32 -26.00 -22.16
CA ALA A 303 3.88 -26.10 -21.98
C ALA A 303 3.21 -25.00 -22.79
N SER A 304 2.27 -25.39 -23.62
CA SER A 304 1.54 -24.59 -24.59
C SER A 304 0.60 -23.56 -23.92
N PRO A 305 0.33 -22.39 -24.55
CA PRO A 305 -0.52 -21.32 -23.98
C PRO A 305 -2.03 -21.59 -23.95
N ALA A 306 -2.51 -22.80 -24.23
CA ALA A 306 -3.91 -23.05 -24.53
C ALA A 306 -4.83 -23.39 -23.33
N GLU A 307 -4.33 -23.49 -22.08
CA GLU A 307 -5.15 -23.95 -20.94
C GLU A 307 -5.65 -22.88 -19.96
N VAL A 308 -5.59 -21.59 -20.29
CA VAL A 308 -5.96 -20.51 -19.35
C VAL A 308 -7.45 -20.07 -19.44
N LEU A 309 -8.28 -20.71 -20.28
CA LEU A 309 -9.60 -20.14 -20.63
C LEU A 309 -10.84 -20.80 -19.97
N THR A 310 -10.72 -21.61 -18.92
CA THR A 310 -11.90 -22.35 -18.40
C THR A 310 -12.24 -22.15 -16.92
N TRP A 311 -12.29 -20.91 -16.40
CA TRP A 311 -12.81 -20.70 -15.01
C TRP A 311 -13.57 -19.39 -14.80
N ILE A 312 -14.55 -19.09 -15.63
CA ILE A 312 -15.61 -18.15 -15.27
C ILE A 312 -16.93 -18.74 -15.77
N LYS A 313 -17.67 -19.44 -14.88
CA LYS A 313 -19.07 -19.74 -15.16
C LYS A 313 -19.88 -18.44 -15.08
N PRO A 314 -20.70 -18.11 -16.08
CA PRO A 314 -21.69 -17.05 -15.95
C PRO A 314 -22.76 -17.53 -14.94
N GLY A 315 -22.91 -16.82 -13.83
CA GLY A 315 -23.97 -17.12 -12.87
C GLY A 315 -23.58 -17.10 -11.39
N ALA A 316 -22.37 -16.69 -11.01
CA ALA A 316 -22.03 -16.52 -9.60
C ALA A 316 -22.82 -15.34 -9.00
N ALA A 317 -23.60 -15.64 -7.97
CA ALA A 317 -24.47 -14.71 -7.26
C ALA A 317 -23.76 -13.41 -6.88
N VAL A 318 -24.43 -12.29 -7.14
CA VAL A 318 -24.03 -10.95 -6.71
C VAL A 318 -23.81 -10.97 -5.19
N PRO A 319 -22.63 -10.64 -4.66
CA PRO A 319 -22.44 -10.57 -3.22
C PRO A 319 -23.33 -9.49 -2.59
N PRO A 320 -23.65 -9.59 -1.28
CA PRO A 320 -24.64 -8.76 -0.62
C PRO A 320 -24.38 -7.26 -0.79
N ARG A 321 -25.48 -6.52 -0.85
CA ARG A 321 -25.58 -5.09 -1.13
C ARG A 321 -24.52 -4.27 -0.39
N PRO A 322 -23.86 -3.31 -1.05
CA PRO A 322 -23.02 -2.33 -0.37
C PRO A 322 -23.89 -1.49 0.56
N LEU A 323 -23.45 -1.29 1.80
CA LEU A 323 -24.04 -0.30 2.69
C LEU A 323 -23.70 1.10 2.17
N LEU A 324 -24.72 1.88 1.99
CA LEU A 324 -24.68 3.32 1.75
C LEU A 324 -24.07 4.07 2.93
#